data_42cefd4756c0d1163ba026bfd188c688
#
_entry.id   42cefd4756c0d1163ba026bfd188c688
#
_cell.length_a   1.000
_cell.length_b   1.000
_cell.length_c   1.000
_cell.angle_alpha   90.00
_cell.angle_beta   90.00
_cell.angle_gamma   90.00
#
_symmetry.space_group_name_H-M   'P 1'
#
loop_
_entity.id
_entity.type
_entity.pdbx_description
1 polymer ?
#
loop_
_entity_poly.entity_id
_entity_poly.type
_entity_poly.pdbx_seq_one_letter_code
_entity_poly.pdbx_strand_id
1 'polypeptide(L)'
;AEIAATLAFSAINNNDKVGVILFSDKIEKYIPPKKGLSHILTIIRELLAFKPSEGKTDFATAMVFMNNVIKKRSTCFLITDGFGTFDQSMHIAAGRHDMSCILINDKSEFELCNMGLVNFVDSESGKRIWIDTCDAQTRKAFGAYRQKQRTDCINELTKHGIDNTAILCGEDYIPQLAKLFAKKERR
;
A
#
# COMPACT_ATOMS: atom_id res chain seq x y z
N ALA A 1 8.37 -3.37 -4.00
CA ALA A 1 8.72 -3.70 -5.40
C ALA A 1 8.36 -5.15 -5.74
N GLU A 2 8.76 -6.13 -4.92
CA GLU A 2 8.61 -7.58 -5.17
C GLU A 2 7.14 -8.01 -5.40
N ILE A 3 6.23 -7.63 -4.51
CA ILE A 3 4.80 -7.93 -4.64
C ILE A 3 4.22 -7.32 -5.93
N ALA A 4 4.59 -6.09 -6.27
CA ALA A 4 4.15 -5.46 -7.51
C ALA A 4 4.68 -6.21 -8.74
N ALA A 5 5.93 -6.69 -8.69
CA ALA A 5 6.50 -7.52 -9.75
C ALA A 5 5.75 -8.85 -9.88
N THR A 6 5.45 -9.53 -8.77
CA THR A 6 4.69 -10.79 -8.75
C THR A 6 3.31 -10.63 -9.38
N LEU A 7 2.58 -9.57 -9.02
CA LEU A 7 1.28 -9.24 -9.62
C LEU A 7 1.40 -8.96 -11.11
N ALA A 8 2.43 -8.21 -11.52
CA ALA A 8 2.66 -7.88 -12.92
C ALA A 8 3.02 -9.12 -13.75
N PHE A 9 3.83 -10.04 -13.22
CA PHE A 9 4.13 -11.32 -13.89
C PHE A 9 2.91 -12.23 -13.99
N SER A 10 2.07 -12.29 -12.96
CA SER A 10 0.81 -13.02 -13.01
C SER A 10 -0.10 -12.53 -14.14
N ALA A 11 -0.18 -11.22 -14.33
CA ALA A 11 -0.98 -10.61 -15.40
C ALA A 11 -0.46 -10.95 -16.82
N ILE A 12 0.87 -11.18 -17.01
CA ILE A 12 1.41 -11.63 -18.30
C ILE A 12 0.81 -12.98 -18.69
N ASN A 13 0.77 -13.93 -17.76
CA ASN A 13 0.27 -15.28 -18.03
C ASN A 13 -1.19 -15.26 -18.51
N ASN A 14 -1.94 -14.24 -18.08
CA ASN A 14 -3.32 -14.00 -18.51
C ASN A 14 -3.42 -13.09 -19.75
N ASN A 15 -2.29 -12.68 -20.34
CA ASN A 15 -2.25 -11.73 -21.46
C ASN A 15 -2.93 -10.38 -21.16
N ASP A 16 -2.89 -9.94 -19.90
CA ASP A 16 -3.47 -8.68 -19.44
C ASP A 16 -2.57 -7.48 -19.71
N LYS A 17 -3.17 -6.27 -19.66
CA LYS A 17 -2.44 -5.01 -19.68
C LYS A 17 -2.12 -4.57 -18.27
N VAL A 18 -0.88 -4.24 -18.00
CA VAL A 18 -0.41 -3.74 -16.70
C VAL A 18 0.04 -2.30 -16.83
N GLY A 19 -0.40 -1.45 -15.91
CA GLY A 19 0.05 -0.08 -15.72
C GLY A 19 0.35 0.19 -14.26
N VAL A 20 1.07 1.27 -13.98
CA VAL A 20 1.46 1.67 -12.62
C VAL A 20 1.28 3.15 -12.43
N ILE A 21 0.78 3.53 -11.26
CA ILE A 21 0.74 4.89 -10.75
C ILE A 21 1.57 4.93 -9.48
N LEU A 22 2.66 5.70 -9.49
CA LEU A 22 3.46 6.01 -8.30
C LEU A 22 3.04 7.38 -7.81
N PHE A 23 2.76 7.49 -6.52
CA PHE A 23 2.24 8.71 -5.93
C PHE A 23 2.75 8.94 -4.50
N SER A 24 2.76 10.19 -4.11
CA SER A 24 2.95 10.69 -2.76
C SER A 24 1.77 11.63 -2.42
N ASP A 25 1.98 12.90 -2.13
CA ASP A 25 0.97 13.97 -2.13
C ASP A 25 0.60 14.45 -3.55
N LYS A 26 1.31 13.94 -4.54
CA LYS A 26 1.12 14.18 -5.99
C LYS A 26 1.35 12.89 -6.77
N ILE A 27 0.98 12.92 -8.05
CA ILE A 27 1.35 11.84 -8.98
C ILE A 27 2.80 12.01 -9.38
N GLU A 28 3.63 11.09 -8.92
CA GLU A 28 5.08 11.09 -9.21
C GLU A 28 5.38 10.48 -10.58
N LYS A 29 4.68 9.39 -10.91
CA LYS A 29 4.85 8.71 -12.18
C LYS A 29 3.62 7.95 -12.60
N TYR A 30 3.30 8.02 -13.90
CA TYR A 30 2.26 7.20 -14.50
C TYR A 30 2.83 6.42 -15.67
N ILE A 31 2.70 5.11 -15.63
CA ILE A 31 3.03 4.19 -16.72
C ILE A 31 1.72 3.59 -17.22
N PRO A 32 1.26 3.94 -18.42
CA PRO A 32 -0.03 3.52 -18.94
C PRO A 32 -0.09 2.01 -19.18
N PRO A 33 -1.29 1.38 -19.07
CA PRO A 33 -1.45 -0.05 -19.25
C PRO A 33 -1.06 -0.53 -20.65
N LYS A 34 -0.07 -1.42 -20.74
CA LYS A 34 0.36 -2.10 -21.96
C LYS A 34 0.59 -3.58 -21.71
N LYS A 35 0.62 -4.38 -22.78
CA LYS A 35 0.94 -5.81 -22.72
C LYS A 35 2.42 -6.06 -22.96
N GLY A 36 2.86 -7.22 -22.55
CA GLY A 36 4.13 -7.83 -22.92
C GLY A 36 5.23 -7.71 -21.89
N LEU A 37 6.12 -8.67 -21.92
CA LEU A 37 7.21 -8.84 -20.95
C LEU A 37 8.13 -7.59 -20.88
N SER A 38 8.51 -7.04 -22.03
CA SER A 38 9.37 -5.84 -22.07
C SER A 38 8.77 -4.66 -21.31
N HIS A 39 7.44 -4.48 -21.40
CA HIS A 39 6.75 -3.43 -20.66
C HIS A 39 6.78 -3.67 -19.15
N ILE A 40 6.59 -4.91 -18.71
CA ILE A 40 6.65 -5.24 -17.29
C ILE A 40 8.07 -5.10 -16.73
N LEU A 41 9.09 -5.52 -17.47
CA LEU A 41 10.48 -5.27 -17.08
C LEU A 41 10.78 -3.77 -16.94
N THR A 42 10.17 -2.94 -17.81
CA THR A 42 10.25 -1.48 -17.67
C THR A 42 9.60 -1.02 -16.38
N ILE A 43 8.39 -1.51 -16.04
CA ILE A 43 7.71 -1.18 -14.77
C ILE A 43 8.58 -1.56 -13.57
N ILE A 44 9.13 -2.77 -13.56
CA ILE A 44 9.97 -3.26 -12.45
C ILE A 44 11.23 -2.39 -12.29
N ARG A 45 11.90 -2.07 -13.41
CA ARG A 45 13.06 -1.17 -13.39
C ARG A 45 12.71 0.20 -12.80
N GLU A 46 11.57 0.75 -13.20
CA GLU A 46 11.11 2.05 -12.70
C GLU A 46 10.77 2.00 -11.21
N LEU A 47 10.13 0.91 -10.73
CA LEU A 47 9.85 0.70 -9.32
C LEU A 47 11.12 0.60 -8.46
N LEU A 48 12.15 -0.08 -8.97
CA LEU A 48 13.42 -0.25 -8.25
C LEU A 48 14.28 1.02 -8.26
N ALA A 49 14.19 1.80 -9.33
CA ALA A 49 14.95 3.05 -9.47
C ALA A 49 14.24 4.27 -8.86
N PHE A 50 12.96 4.12 -8.50
CA PHE A 50 12.14 5.22 -8.04
C PHE A 50 12.62 5.74 -6.68
N LYS A 51 12.79 7.04 -6.61
CA LYS A 51 13.05 7.75 -5.36
C LYS A 51 11.88 8.72 -5.16
N PRO A 52 11.01 8.47 -4.17
CA PRO A 52 9.90 9.38 -3.92
C PRO A 52 10.42 10.77 -3.52
N SER A 53 9.68 11.80 -3.88
CA SER A 53 9.90 13.13 -3.29
C SER A 53 9.51 13.09 -1.81
N GLU A 54 10.16 13.91 -1.01
CA GLU A 54 9.76 14.12 0.38
C GLU A 54 8.34 14.70 0.41
N GLY A 55 7.46 14.09 1.19
CA GLY A 55 6.07 14.53 1.27
C GLY A 55 5.18 13.54 2.01
N LYS A 56 3.92 13.91 2.14
CA LYS A 56 2.87 13.06 2.72
C LYS A 56 2.30 12.12 1.66
N THR A 57 1.58 11.11 2.12
CA THR A 57 0.81 10.23 1.23
C THR A 57 -0.63 10.75 1.13
N ASP A 58 -1.08 11.06 -0.10
CA ASP A 58 -2.45 11.46 -0.39
C ASP A 58 -3.13 10.45 -1.33
N PHE A 59 -3.97 9.59 -0.75
CA PHE A 59 -4.75 8.62 -1.52
C PHE A 59 -5.79 9.28 -2.42
N ALA A 60 -6.35 10.43 -2.01
CA ALA A 60 -7.36 11.14 -2.80
C ALA A 60 -6.82 11.55 -4.16
N THR A 61 -5.63 12.17 -4.18
CA THR A 61 -4.94 12.56 -5.42
C THR A 61 -4.73 11.35 -6.34
N ALA A 62 -4.28 10.20 -5.80
CA ALA A 62 -4.07 8.99 -6.59
C ALA A 62 -5.39 8.43 -7.16
N MET A 63 -6.45 8.38 -6.36
CA MET A 63 -7.75 7.86 -6.79
C MET A 63 -8.42 8.75 -7.83
N VAL A 64 -8.39 10.06 -7.64
CA VAL A 64 -8.91 11.03 -8.62
C VAL A 64 -8.16 10.89 -9.94
N PHE A 65 -6.83 10.85 -9.91
CA PHE A 65 -6.02 10.65 -11.11
C PHE A 65 -6.36 9.33 -11.80
N MET A 66 -6.37 8.23 -11.06
CA MET A 66 -6.71 6.90 -11.59
C MET A 66 -8.07 6.90 -12.29
N ASN A 67 -9.10 7.46 -11.65
CA ASN A 67 -10.45 7.57 -12.22
C ASN A 67 -10.50 8.41 -13.49
N ASN A 68 -9.57 9.38 -13.64
CA ASN A 68 -9.47 10.22 -14.82
C ASN A 68 -8.76 9.54 -15.97
N VAL A 69 -7.72 8.72 -15.72
CA VAL A 69 -6.92 8.10 -16.78
C VAL A 69 -7.40 6.70 -17.15
N ILE A 70 -8.01 5.95 -16.21
CA ILE A 70 -8.53 4.59 -16.44
C ILE A 70 -10.04 4.65 -16.66
N LYS A 71 -10.47 4.58 -17.91
CA LYS A 71 -11.90 4.69 -18.27
C LYS A 71 -12.66 3.37 -18.22
N LYS A 72 -11.97 2.25 -18.40
CA LYS A 72 -12.56 0.90 -18.36
C LYS A 72 -12.43 0.31 -16.97
N ARG A 73 -13.44 -0.46 -16.54
CA ARG A 73 -13.35 -1.25 -15.31
C ARG A 73 -12.08 -2.11 -15.36
N SER A 74 -11.27 -2.02 -14.33
CA SER A 74 -9.97 -2.68 -14.23
C SER A 74 -9.79 -3.24 -12.83
N THR A 75 -8.98 -4.28 -12.70
CA THR A 75 -8.51 -4.75 -11.39
C THR A 75 -7.37 -3.84 -10.94
N CYS A 76 -7.50 -3.26 -9.76
CA CYS A 76 -6.55 -2.29 -9.21
C CYS A 76 -6.05 -2.76 -7.86
N PHE A 77 -4.74 -2.76 -7.68
CA PHE A 77 -4.08 -3.08 -6.42
C PHE A 77 -3.45 -1.81 -5.84
N LEU A 78 -3.98 -1.36 -4.70
CA LEU A 78 -3.33 -0.34 -3.89
C LEU A 78 -2.32 -1.02 -2.98
N ILE A 79 -1.03 -0.71 -3.12
CA ILE A 79 0.05 -1.25 -2.29
C ILE A 79 0.56 -0.11 -1.43
N THR A 80 0.43 -0.23 -0.11
CA THR A 80 0.72 0.85 0.85
C THR A 80 1.12 0.27 2.21
N ASP A 81 1.72 1.09 3.05
CA ASP A 81 1.94 0.82 4.47
C ASP A 81 0.69 1.07 5.34
N GLY A 82 -0.34 1.68 4.76
CA GLY A 82 -1.61 1.94 5.42
C GLY A 82 -1.70 3.29 6.13
N PHE A 83 -0.68 4.16 5.96
CA PHE A 83 -0.73 5.52 6.48
C PHE A 83 -1.31 6.47 5.44
N GLY A 84 -2.34 7.17 5.82
CA GLY A 84 -3.05 8.13 4.97
C GLY A 84 -4.54 8.19 5.29
N THR A 85 -5.21 9.19 4.73
CA THR A 85 -6.64 9.39 4.91
C THR A 85 -7.43 8.83 3.73
N PHE A 86 -8.49 8.09 4.04
CA PHE A 86 -9.45 7.61 3.05
C PHE A 86 -10.59 8.62 2.94
N ASP A 87 -10.93 9.00 1.73
CA ASP A 87 -12.00 9.95 1.45
C ASP A 87 -13.01 9.39 0.44
N GLN A 88 -13.93 10.23 0.00
CA GLN A 88 -14.96 9.85 -0.96
C GLN A 88 -14.39 9.39 -2.33
N SER A 89 -13.19 9.83 -2.71
CA SER A 89 -12.55 9.42 -3.97
C SER A 89 -12.25 7.92 -4.00
N MET A 90 -11.91 7.34 -2.85
CA MET A 90 -11.71 5.90 -2.67
C MET A 90 -13.00 5.12 -2.92
N HIS A 91 -14.12 5.61 -2.39
CA HIS A 91 -15.43 4.99 -2.62
C HIS A 91 -15.82 5.02 -4.11
N ILE A 92 -15.59 6.14 -4.77
CA ILE A 92 -15.84 6.27 -6.23
C ILE A 92 -14.97 5.29 -7.01
N ALA A 93 -13.68 5.19 -6.65
CA ALA A 93 -12.74 4.26 -7.29
C ALA A 93 -13.17 2.80 -7.11
N ALA A 94 -13.56 2.41 -5.89
CA ALA A 94 -14.06 1.06 -5.60
C ALA A 94 -15.36 0.71 -6.33
N GLY A 95 -16.24 1.70 -6.56
CA GLY A 95 -17.45 1.52 -7.37
C GLY A 95 -17.18 1.35 -8.87
N ARG A 96 -16.10 1.95 -9.39
CA ARG A 96 -15.75 1.90 -10.82
C ARG A 96 -14.83 0.76 -11.19
N HIS A 97 -13.96 0.37 -10.29
CA HIS A 97 -12.90 -0.63 -10.50
C HIS A 97 -13.03 -1.76 -9.48
N ASP A 98 -12.41 -2.89 -9.78
CA ASP A 98 -12.27 -3.98 -8.83
C ASP A 98 -11.01 -3.74 -7.98
N MET A 99 -11.19 -3.04 -6.86
CA MET A 99 -10.08 -2.61 -6.01
C MET A 99 -9.73 -3.63 -4.94
N SER A 100 -8.43 -3.78 -4.70
CA SER A 100 -7.87 -4.47 -3.54
C SER A 100 -6.74 -3.66 -2.94
N CYS A 101 -6.58 -3.75 -1.62
CA CYS A 101 -5.48 -3.13 -0.90
C CYS A 101 -4.54 -4.20 -0.32
N ILE A 102 -3.25 -4.01 -0.51
CA ILE A 102 -2.19 -4.83 0.07
C ILE A 102 -1.42 -3.94 1.04
N LEU A 103 -1.62 -4.17 2.32
CA LEU A 103 -0.91 -3.48 3.39
C LEU A 103 0.43 -4.17 3.63
N ILE A 104 1.53 -3.43 3.51
CA ILE A 104 2.88 -3.94 3.75
C ILE A 104 3.44 -3.24 4.97
N ASN A 105 3.76 -4.00 6.00
CA ASN A 105 4.29 -3.48 7.25
C ASN A 105 5.56 -4.22 7.65
N ASP A 106 6.42 -3.57 8.41
CA ASP A 106 7.54 -4.19 9.08
C ASP A 106 7.19 -4.51 10.53
N LYS A 107 7.79 -5.57 11.10
CA LYS A 107 7.59 -5.93 12.52
C LYS A 107 8.01 -4.81 13.46
N SER A 108 9.07 -4.09 13.11
CA SER A 108 9.57 -2.95 13.90
C SER A 108 8.57 -1.80 14.00
N GLU A 109 7.58 -1.72 13.10
CA GLU A 109 6.51 -0.73 13.18
C GLU A 109 5.54 -1.00 14.34
N PHE A 110 5.46 -2.24 14.82
CA PHE A 110 4.56 -2.67 15.90
C PHE A 110 5.27 -2.95 17.22
N GLU A 111 6.59 -3.14 17.18
CA GLU A 111 7.38 -3.54 18.34
C GLU A 111 8.58 -2.61 18.51
N LEU A 112 8.57 -1.79 19.56
CA LEU A 112 9.74 -1.04 19.95
C LEU A 112 10.71 -1.94 20.70
N CYS A 113 11.96 -2.03 20.21
CA CYS A 113 13.05 -2.64 20.95
C CYS A 113 13.47 -1.73 22.14
N ASN A 114 14.04 -2.33 23.16
CA ASN A 114 14.68 -1.57 24.25
C ASN A 114 16.02 -1.00 23.76
N MET A 115 16.03 0.30 23.43
CA MET A 115 17.18 1.03 22.89
C MET A 115 17.52 2.28 23.73
N GLY A 116 16.94 2.42 24.92
CA GLY A 116 17.09 3.60 25.73
C GLY A 116 16.18 4.75 25.27
N LEU A 117 16.64 5.98 25.50
CA LEU A 117 15.95 7.18 25.07
C LEU A 117 16.20 7.42 23.57
N VAL A 118 15.16 7.31 22.76
CA VAL A 118 15.24 7.43 21.30
C VAL A 118 14.47 8.66 20.80
N ASN A 119 15.08 9.38 19.88
CA ASN A 119 14.42 10.50 19.19
C ASN A 119 13.71 9.97 17.93
N PHE A 120 12.39 9.82 18.01
CA PHE A 120 11.58 9.46 16.86
C PHE A 120 11.26 10.69 16.02
N VAL A 121 11.44 10.55 14.73
CA VAL A 121 11.06 11.57 13.75
C VAL A 121 9.89 11.00 12.95
N ASP A 122 8.76 11.69 13.00
CA ASP A 122 7.62 11.38 12.14
C ASP A 122 7.98 11.74 10.69
N SER A 123 8.00 10.76 9.83
CA SER A 123 8.39 10.91 8.41
C SER A 123 7.47 11.85 7.62
N GLU A 124 6.20 12.00 8.04
CA GLU A 124 5.25 12.86 7.35
C GLU A 124 5.25 14.30 7.84
N SER A 125 5.35 14.51 9.15
CA SER A 125 5.27 15.85 9.75
C SER A 125 6.63 16.45 10.13
N GLY A 126 7.69 15.64 10.13
CA GLY A 126 9.01 16.01 10.61
C GLY A 126 9.07 16.27 12.13
N LYS A 127 7.99 16.05 12.86
CA LYS A 127 7.96 16.23 14.31
C LYS A 127 8.88 15.23 15.00
N ARG A 128 9.60 15.72 16.00
CA ARG A 128 10.51 14.93 16.81
C ARG A 128 9.92 14.71 18.19
N ILE A 129 9.92 13.46 18.64
CA ILE A 129 9.44 13.07 19.96
C ILE A 129 10.47 12.16 20.60
N TRP A 130 10.90 12.50 21.81
CA TRP A 130 11.74 11.65 22.62
C TRP A 130 10.89 10.59 23.33
N ILE A 131 11.19 9.33 23.13
CA ILE A 131 10.50 8.20 23.74
C ILE A 131 11.52 7.38 24.51
N ASP A 132 11.24 7.14 25.80
CA ASP A 132 12.02 6.20 26.61
C ASP A 132 11.54 4.78 26.29
N THR A 133 12.37 4.07 25.54
CA THR A 133 12.08 2.69 25.15
C THR A 133 12.52 1.67 26.23
N CYS A 134 13.17 2.10 27.34
CA CYS A 134 13.45 1.22 28.48
C CYS A 134 12.15 0.84 29.22
N ASP A 135 11.18 1.76 29.25
CA ASP A 135 9.89 1.52 29.90
C ASP A 135 9.05 0.52 29.09
N ALA A 136 8.74 -0.62 29.73
CA ALA A 136 7.93 -1.67 29.10
C ALA A 136 6.48 -1.23 28.83
N GLN A 137 5.94 -0.30 29.62
CA GLN A 137 4.59 0.21 29.45
C GLN A 137 4.53 1.12 28.21
N THR A 138 5.52 1.94 28.00
CA THR A 138 5.67 2.78 26.80
C THR A 138 5.78 1.93 25.55
N ARG A 139 6.59 0.87 25.54
CA ARG A 139 6.68 -0.05 24.39
C ARG A 139 5.35 -0.73 24.09
N LYS A 140 4.64 -1.20 25.12
CA LYS A 140 3.31 -1.83 24.97
C LYS A 140 2.28 -0.85 24.44
N ALA A 141 2.26 0.38 24.95
CA ALA A 141 1.34 1.42 24.49
C ALA A 141 1.57 1.77 23.02
N PHE A 142 2.83 1.88 22.59
CA PHE A 142 3.20 2.10 21.20
C PHE A 142 2.68 0.98 20.29
N GLY A 143 2.95 -0.28 20.63
CA GLY A 143 2.48 -1.43 19.83
C GLY A 143 0.94 -1.47 19.73
N ALA A 144 0.24 -1.22 20.84
CA ALA A 144 -1.21 -1.14 20.85
C ALA A 144 -1.76 -0.01 19.95
N TYR A 145 -1.11 1.16 19.99
CA TYR A 145 -1.47 2.29 19.14
C TYR A 145 -1.30 1.95 17.64
N ARG A 146 -0.18 1.38 17.25
CA ARG A 146 0.11 0.97 15.86
C ARG A 146 -0.86 -0.12 15.38
N GLN A 147 -1.12 -1.10 16.23
CA GLN A 147 -2.10 -2.15 15.92
C GLN A 147 -3.51 -1.59 15.73
N LYS A 148 -3.90 -0.60 16.54
CA LYS A 148 -5.17 0.09 16.38
C LYS A 148 -5.24 0.83 15.05
N GLN A 149 -4.22 1.61 14.69
CA GLN A 149 -4.15 2.31 13.39
C GLN A 149 -4.34 1.36 12.22
N ARG A 150 -3.64 0.20 12.24
CA ARG A 150 -3.79 -0.83 11.21
C ARG A 150 -5.22 -1.37 11.15
N THR A 151 -5.82 -1.65 12.31
CA THR A 151 -7.19 -2.16 12.38
C THR A 151 -8.19 -1.13 11.85
N ASP A 152 -8.03 0.14 12.20
CA ASP A 152 -8.87 1.23 11.72
C ASP A 152 -8.76 1.38 10.19
N CYS A 153 -7.56 1.29 9.63
CA CYS A 153 -7.33 1.28 8.17
C CYS A 153 -8.06 0.11 7.49
N ILE A 154 -7.93 -1.11 8.02
CA ILE A 154 -8.62 -2.30 7.48
C ILE A 154 -10.14 -2.13 7.52
N ASN A 155 -10.66 -1.58 8.60
CA ASN A 155 -12.10 -1.33 8.75
C ASN A 155 -12.60 -0.31 7.73
N GLU A 156 -11.86 0.78 7.50
CA GLU A 156 -12.21 1.78 6.47
C GLU A 156 -12.20 1.16 5.06
N LEU A 157 -11.17 0.39 4.70
CA LEU A 157 -11.12 -0.32 3.42
C LEU A 157 -12.34 -1.23 3.24
N THR A 158 -12.69 -1.97 4.30
CA THR A 158 -13.83 -2.90 4.27
C THR A 158 -15.17 -2.16 4.11
N LYS A 159 -15.36 -1.01 4.78
CA LYS A 159 -16.54 -0.15 4.60
C LYS A 159 -16.72 0.33 3.17
N HIS A 160 -15.61 0.60 2.47
CA HIS A 160 -15.61 0.99 1.06
C HIS A 160 -15.73 -0.21 0.10
N GLY A 161 -15.89 -1.44 0.60
CA GLY A 161 -15.99 -2.65 -0.20
C GLY A 161 -14.70 -3.07 -0.88
N ILE A 162 -13.54 -2.59 -0.37
CA ILE A 162 -12.21 -2.90 -0.88
C ILE A 162 -11.69 -4.14 -0.17
N ASP A 163 -11.42 -5.19 -0.95
CA ASP A 163 -10.77 -6.38 -0.42
C ASP A 163 -9.34 -6.03 0.01
N ASN A 164 -8.92 -6.56 1.15
CA ASN A 164 -7.62 -6.23 1.67
C ASN A 164 -6.90 -7.45 2.25
N THR A 165 -5.59 -7.38 2.25
CA THR A 165 -4.70 -8.32 2.92
C THR A 165 -3.52 -7.56 3.51
N ALA A 166 -2.95 -8.10 4.58
CA ALA A 166 -1.78 -7.51 5.22
C ALA A 166 -0.62 -8.51 5.18
N ILE A 167 0.55 -8.01 4.83
CA ILE A 167 1.78 -8.76 4.63
C ILE A 167 2.86 -8.14 5.50
N LEU A 168 3.59 -8.96 6.24
CA LEU A 168 4.77 -8.52 6.98
C LEU A 168 6.02 -8.72 6.14
N CYS A 169 6.92 -7.73 6.18
CA CYS A 169 8.21 -7.83 5.51
C CYS A 169 9.00 -9.05 6.03
N GLY A 170 9.60 -9.79 5.10
CA GLY A 170 10.37 -11.00 5.42
C GLY A 170 9.53 -12.28 5.58
N GLU A 171 8.21 -12.22 5.50
CA GLU A 171 7.35 -13.41 5.50
C GLU A 171 6.96 -13.83 4.08
N ASP A 172 6.58 -15.11 3.94
CA ASP A 172 6.01 -15.59 2.68
C ASP A 172 4.65 -14.94 2.42
N TYR A 173 4.56 -14.14 1.37
CA TYR A 173 3.35 -13.41 1.01
C TYR A 173 2.44 -14.16 0.03
N ILE A 174 2.91 -15.26 -0.54
CA ILE A 174 2.15 -16.01 -1.55
C ILE A 174 0.81 -16.53 -1.01
N PRO A 175 0.73 -17.12 0.20
CA PRO A 175 -0.54 -17.56 0.76
C PRO A 175 -1.54 -16.42 0.97
N GLN A 176 -1.07 -15.23 1.37
CA GLN A 176 -1.92 -14.05 1.57
C GLN A 176 -2.48 -13.53 0.24
N LEU A 177 -1.64 -13.47 -0.81
CA LEU A 177 -2.11 -13.11 -2.15
C LEU A 177 -3.09 -14.15 -2.70
N ALA A 178 -2.81 -15.44 -2.55
CA ALA A 178 -3.71 -16.50 -2.99
C ALA A 178 -5.09 -16.39 -2.32
N LYS A 179 -5.15 -16.12 -1.01
CA LYS A 179 -6.40 -15.87 -0.29
C LYS A 179 -7.17 -14.65 -0.83
N LEU A 180 -6.43 -13.57 -1.13
CA LEU A 180 -7.03 -12.35 -1.70
C LEU A 180 -7.66 -12.64 -3.07
N PHE A 181 -6.98 -13.38 -3.94
CA PHE A 181 -7.50 -13.77 -5.26
C PHE A 181 -8.69 -14.73 -5.14
N ALA A 182 -8.60 -15.77 -4.30
CA ALA A 182 -9.71 -16.72 -4.09
C ALA A 182 -10.98 -16.05 -3.56
N LYS A 183 -10.86 -14.95 -2.80
CA LYS A 183 -12.00 -14.15 -2.37
C LYS A 183 -12.67 -13.41 -3.53
N LYS A 184 -11.87 -12.96 -4.52
CA LYS A 184 -12.37 -12.29 -5.73
C LYS A 184 -13.10 -13.23 -6.69
N GLU A 185 -12.63 -14.45 -6.86
CA GLU A 185 -13.26 -15.44 -7.74
C GLU A 185 -14.68 -15.86 -7.28
N ARG A 186 -15.01 -15.61 -6.03
CA ARG A 186 -16.32 -15.94 -5.44
C ARG A 186 -17.37 -14.82 -5.59
N ARG A 187 -16.99 -13.68 -6.19
CA ARG A 187 -17.89 -12.54 -6.48
C ARG A 187 -18.27 -12.47 -7.95
#